data_12e0d884b97110082a0204b9c1501a6b
#
_entry.id   12e0d884b97110082a0204b9c1501a6b
#
_cell.length_a   1.000
_cell.length_b   1.000
_cell.length_c   1.000
_cell.angle_alpha   90.00
_cell.angle_beta   90.00
_cell.angle_gamma   90.00
#
_symmetry.space_group_name_H-M   'P 1'
#
loop_
_entity.id
_entity.type
_entity.pdbx_description
1 polymer ?
#
loop_
_entity_poly.entity_id
_entity_poly.type
_entity_poly.pdbx_seq_one_letter_code
_entity_poly.pdbx_strand_id
1 'polypeptide(L)'
;MGELAANTLTEGKFIGYSAGSNPAGKINNAALKIAEEILYPKARLASESIELYSNNNFFFDFAITVCDQARETCPVFHNSLNTLHWAYEDPALIIDYEIRKQKLFSIYHDIGSKLNLLFKQEM
;
A
#
# COMPACT_ATOMS: atom_id res chain seq x y z
N MET A 1 0.60 -1.39 -3.68
CA MET A 1 0.02 -2.74 -3.48
C MET A 1 -0.86 -2.83 -2.24
N GLY A 2 -0.54 -2.09 -1.18
CA GLY A 2 -1.34 -2.13 0.05
C GLY A 2 -2.77 -1.67 -0.14
N GLU A 3 -2.98 -0.56 -0.83
CA GLU A 3 -4.33 -0.07 -1.11
C GLU A 3 -5.13 -1.08 -1.94
N LEU A 4 -4.51 -1.65 -2.97
CA LEU A 4 -5.13 -2.67 -3.81
C LEU A 4 -5.53 -3.89 -2.97
N ALA A 5 -4.64 -4.37 -2.12
CA ALA A 5 -4.92 -5.53 -1.27
C ALA A 5 -6.06 -5.25 -0.30
N ALA A 6 -6.06 -4.08 0.34
CA ALA A 6 -7.11 -3.71 1.28
C ALA A 6 -8.48 -3.65 0.61
N ASN A 7 -8.54 -3.09 -0.59
CA ASN A 7 -9.80 -2.86 -1.29
C ASN A 7 -10.30 -4.06 -2.10
N THR A 8 -9.46 -5.07 -2.34
CA THR A 8 -9.84 -6.22 -3.19
C THR A 8 -9.76 -7.59 -2.53
N LEU A 9 -8.94 -7.75 -1.49
CA LEU A 9 -8.68 -9.06 -0.86
C LEU A 9 -9.31 -9.24 0.52
N THR A 10 -9.97 -8.23 1.07
CA THR A 10 -10.51 -8.28 2.42
C THR A 10 -12.04 -8.37 2.48
N GLU A 11 -12.69 -8.55 1.34
CA GLU A 11 -14.15 -8.69 1.26
C GLU A 11 -14.90 -7.53 1.94
N GLY A 12 -14.38 -6.31 1.77
CA GLY A 12 -15.00 -5.11 2.34
C GLY A 12 -14.69 -4.85 3.81
N LYS A 13 -13.86 -5.69 4.45
CA LYS A 13 -13.49 -5.50 5.86
C LYS A 13 -12.59 -4.29 6.07
N PHE A 14 -11.80 -3.93 5.07
CA PHE A 14 -10.94 -2.75 5.10
C PHE A 14 -11.18 -1.88 3.87
N ILE A 15 -11.06 -0.58 4.07
CA ILE A 15 -11.00 0.40 2.99
C ILE A 15 -9.59 0.98 3.02
N GLY A 16 -8.85 0.83 1.93
CA GLY A 16 -7.45 1.23 1.85
C GLY A 16 -7.24 2.54 1.13
N TYR A 17 -6.32 3.31 1.66
CA TYR A 17 -5.75 4.51 1.05
C TYR A 17 -4.24 4.35 1.06
N SER A 18 -3.54 4.99 0.14
CA SER A 18 -2.09 4.92 0.08
C SER A 18 -1.47 6.28 -0.16
N ALA A 19 -0.27 6.46 0.36
CA ALA A 19 0.49 7.69 0.17
C ALA A 19 1.98 7.44 0.40
N GLY A 20 2.82 8.32 -0.13
CA GLY A 20 4.26 8.27 0.08
C GLY A 20 4.79 9.57 0.67
N SER A 21 5.91 9.48 1.39
CA SER A 21 6.61 10.66 1.89
C SER A 21 7.32 11.41 0.76
N ASN A 22 7.68 10.70 -0.30
CA ASN A 22 8.33 11.27 -1.48
C ASN A 22 7.78 10.56 -2.74
N PRO A 23 6.52 10.85 -3.12
CA PRO A 23 5.89 10.13 -4.22
C PRO A 23 6.55 10.42 -5.55
N ALA A 24 6.64 9.39 -6.40
CA ALA A 24 7.23 9.50 -7.73
C ALA A 24 6.38 10.33 -8.71
N GLY A 25 5.14 10.62 -8.36
CA GLY A 25 4.20 11.36 -9.21
C GLY A 25 3.49 10.48 -10.24
N LYS A 26 3.87 9.22 -10.35
CA LYS A 26 3.24 8.26 -11.25
C LYS A 26 3.28 6.86 -10.66
N ILE A 27 2.37 6.01 -11.11
CA ILE A 27 2.30 4.62 -10.68
C ILE A 27 3.30 3.77 -11.49
N ASN A 28 3.99 2.84 -10.82
CA ASN A 28 4.89 1.88 -11.47
C ASN A 28 4.12 1.07 -12.53
N ASN A 29 4.74 0.87 -13.71
CA ASN A 29 4.06 0.20 -14.83
C ASN A 29 3.66 -1.24 -14.54
N ALA A 30 4.44 -1.98 -13.75
CA ALA A 30 4.08 -3.34 -13.35
C ALA A 30 2.89 -3.34 -12.39
N ALA A 31 2.84 -2.35 -11.47
CA ALA A 31 1.71 -2.19 -10.56
C ALA A 31 0.43 -1.82 -11.32
N LEU A 32 0.52 -0.96 -12.34
CA LEU A 32 -0.61 -0.64 -13.21
C LEU A 32 -1.16 -1.89 -13.90
N LYS A 33 -0.28 -2.76 -14.38
CA LYS A 33 -0.69 -3.99 -15.06
C LYS A 33 -1.44 -4.92 -14.11
N ILE A 34 -0.97 -5.06 -12.89
CA ILE A 34 -1.65 -5.86 -11.87
C ILE A 34 -3.04 -5.27 -11.59
N ALA A 35 -3.15 -3.94 -11.45
CA ALA A 35 -4.42 -3.28 -11.22
C ALA A 35 -5.41 -3.54 -12.36
N GLU A 36 -4.94 -3.51 -13.61
CA GLU A 36 -5.77 -3.84 -14.77
C GLU A 36 -6.26 -5.28 -14.71
N GLU A 37 -5.39 -6.22 -14.38
CA GLU A 37 -5.72 -7.65 -14.32
C GLU A 37 -6.77 -7.96 -13.25
N ILE A 38 -6.77 -7.23 -12.15
CA ILE A 38 -7.76 -7.40 -11.07
C ILE A 38 -8.96 -6.45 -11.21
N LEU A 39 -9.04 -5.72 -12.33
CA LEU A 39 -10.13 -4.79 -12.64
C LEU A 39 -10.31 -3.67 -11.62
N TYR A 40 -9.21 -3.18 -11.07
CA TYR A 40 -9.26 -2.06 -10.13
C TYR A 40 -9.52 -0.75 -10.87
N PRO A 41 -10.43 0.12 -10.37
CA PRO A 41 -10.78 1.35 -11.06
C PRO A 41 -9.58 2.28 -11.27
N LYS A 42 -9.31 2.66 -12.51
CA LYS A 42 -8.19 3.56 -12.84
C LYS A 42 -8.31 4.93 -12.16
N ALA A 43 -9.53 5.39 -11.93
CA ALA A 43 -9.77 6.68 -11.27
C ALA A 43 -9.23 6.72 -9.84
N ARG A 44 -9.00 5.58 -9.22
CA ARG A 44 -8.47 5.48 -7.86
C ARG A 44 -6.94 5.35 -7.82
N LEU A 45 -6.29 5.20 -8.96
CA LEU A 45 -4.84 5.02 -9.04
C LEU A 45 -4.14 6.36 -9.05
N ALA A 46 -3.35 6.63 -8.03
CA ALA A 46 -2.56 7.86 -7.94
C ALA A 46 -1.34 7.65 -7.06
N SER A 47 -0.26 8.39 -7.35
CA SER A 47 0.90 8.48 -6.46
C SER A 47 0.73 9.76 -5.64
N GLU A 48 0.27 9.63 -4.40
CA GLU A 48 -0.11 10.75 -3.56
C GLU A 48 0.86 10.97 -2.40
N SER A 49 0.96 12.22 -1.95
CA SER A 49 1.77 12.58 -0.79
C SER A 49 1.02 12.28 0.50
N ILE A 50 1.75 11.83 1.53
CA ILE A 50 1.23 11.63 2.87
C ILE A 50 0.62 12.93 3.45
N GLU A 51 1.10 14.09 3.00
CA GLU A 51 0.59 15.39 3.44
C GLU A 51 -0.88 15.59 3.10
N LEU A 52 -1.35 14.99 2.01
CA LEU A 52 -2.77 15.04 1.64
C LEU A 52 -3.65 14.56 2.80
N TYR A 53 -3.25 13.48 3.46
CA TYR A 53 -4.03 12.89 4.55
C TYR A 53 -3.74 13.54 5.89
N SER A 54 -2.52 14.01 6.12
CA SER A 54 -2.15 14.69 7.37
C SER A 54 -2.84 16.04 7.52
N ASN A 55 -3.03 16.77 6.41
CA ASN A 55 -3.50 18.15 6.41
C ASN A 55 -5.00 18.30 6.14
N ASN A 56 -5.73 17.22 5.86
CA ASN A 56 -7.14 17.28 5.47
C ASN A 56 -8.08 16.60 6.47
N ASN A 57 -7.68 16.54 7.75
CA ASN A 57 -8.50 16.00 8.85
C ASN A 57 -8.89 14.53 8.67
N PHE A 58 -8.13 13.77 7.90
CA PHE A 58 -8.30 12.33 7.83
C PHE A 58 -7.85 11.68 9.12
N PHE A 59 -8.60 10.67 9.57
CA PHE A 59 -8.20 9.86 10.71
C PHE A 59 -8.50 8.40 10.38
N PHE A 60 -7.53 7.53 10.62
CA PHE A 60 -7.58 6.13 10.22
C PHE A 60 -7.55 5.21 11.43
N ASP A 61 -8.15 4.03 11.29
CA ASP A 61 -8.05 2.98 12.31
C ASP A 61 -6.62 2.43 12.38
N PHE A 62 -5.99 2.28 11.24
CA PHE A 62 -4.61 1.77 11.12
C PHE A 62 -3.82 2.62 10.14
N ALA A 63 -2.61 2.94 10.51
CA ALA A 63 -1.59 3.43 9.58
C ALA A 63 -0.52 2.35 9.48
N ILE A 64 -0.33 1.82 8.28
CA ILE A 64 0.60 0.72 8.05
C ILE A 64 1.71 1.22 7.12
N THR A 65 2.94 1.28 7.63
CA THR A 65 4.08 1.65 6.81
C THR A 65 4.68 0.40 6.19
N VAL A 66 5.02 0.49 4.91
CA VAL A 66 5.55 -0.65 4.14
C VAL A 66 6.90 -0.32 3.51
N CYS A 67 7.50 0.81 3.89
CA CYS A 67 8.77 1.26 3.35
C CYS A 67 9.94 0.39 3.82
N ASP A 68 11.03 0.37 3.04
CA ASP A 68 12.25 -0.33 3.37
C ASP A 68 13.16 0.61 4.19
N GLN A 69 13.21 0.41 5.51
CA GLN A 69 14.00 1.25 6.41
C GLN A 69 15.51 1.21 6.14
N ALA A 70 15.99 0.18 5.46
CA ALA A 70 17.40 0.09 5.11
C ALA A 70 17.79 1.06 3.99
N ARG A 71 16.81 1.55 3.23
CA ARG A 71 17.03 2.38 2.03
C ARG A 71 16.46 3.78 2.12
N GLU A 72 15.50 4.01 3.02
CA GLU A 72 14.79 5.28 3.12
C GLU A 72 14.35 5.57 4.54
N THR A 73 14.07 6.84 4.82
CA THR A 73 13.48 7.24 6.08
C THR A 73 11.97 7.02 6.00
N CYS A 74 11.46 6.13 6.84
CA CYS A 74 10.03 5.87 6.89
C CYS A 74 9.30 7.01 7.60
N PRO A 75 8.19 7.50 7.05
CA PRO A 75 7.43 8.58 7.68
C PRO A 75 6.71 8.10 8.93
N VAL A 76 6.43 9.02 9.82
CA VAL A 76 5.57 8.78 10.98
C VAL A 76 4.22 9.46 10.69
N PHE A 77 3.13 8.70 10.79
CA PHE A 77 1.80 9.21 10.57
C PHE A 77 1.02 9.21 11.89
N HIS A 78 0.59 10.39 12.34
CA HIS A 78 -0.01 10.55 13.65
C HIS A 78 -1.54 10.43 13.68
N ASN A 79 -2.19 10.50 12.53
CA ASN A 79 -3.65 10.53 12.45
C ASN A 79 -4.26 9.12 12.36
N SER A 80 -3.89 8.23 13.27
CA SER A 80 -4.40 6.87 13.32
C SER A 80 -4.49 6.36 14.76
N LEU A 81 -5.43 5.42 14.99
CA LEU A 81 -5.56 4.74 16.28
C LEU A 81 -4.38 3.80 16.54
N ASN A 82 -3.95 3.10 15.51
CA ASN A 82 -2.87 2.11 15.59
C ASN A 82 -1.88 2.32 14.48
N THR A 83 -0.59 2.15 14.77
CA THR A 83 0.48 2.23 13.78
C THR A 83 1.20 0.90 13.73
N LEU A 84 1.32 0.34 12.51
CA LEU A 84 2.01 -0.91 12.26
C LEU A 84 3.08 -0.69 11.20
N HIS A 85 4.11 -1.53 11.22
CA HIS A 85 5.17 -1.47 10.22
C HIS A 85 5.40 -2.86 9.62
N TRP A 86 5.10 -3.00 8.33
CA TRP A 86 5.32 -4.24 7.56
C TRP A 86 6.34 -3.92 6.46
N ALA A 87 7.62 -4.20 6.74
CA ALA A 87 8.70 -3.85 5.82
C ALA A 87 8.74 -4.77 4.59
N TYR A 88 8.92 -4.15 3.42
CA TYR A 88 9.13 -4.87 2.16
C TYR A 88 10.27 -4.20 1.41
N GLU A 89 11.08 -4.98 0.70
CA GLU A 89 12.04 -4.41 -0.23
C GLU A 89 11.28 -3.67 -1.33
N ASP A 90 11.83 -2.51 -1.75
CA ASP A 90 11.18 -1.71 -2.78
C ASP A 90 11.25 -2.41 -4.14
N PRO A 91 10.14 -2.92 -4.69
CA PRO A 91 10.17 -3.60 -5.99
C PRO A 91 10.51 -2.68 -7.15
N ALA A 92 10.36 -1.36 -6.99
CA ALA A 92 10.70 -0.40 -8.04
C ALA A 92 12.18 -0.45 -8.41
N LEU A 93 13.05 -0.98 -7.52
CA LEU A 93 14.48 -1.12 -7.77
C LEU A 93 14.82 -2.34 -8.64
N ILE A 94 13.87 -3.24 -8.87
CA ILE A 94 14.05 -4.42 -9.72
C ILE A 94 13.96 -3.98 -11.18
N ILE A 95 15.04 -4.17 -11.94
CA ILE A 95 15.12 -3.72 -13.33
C ILE A 95 14.25 -4.57 -14.26
N ASP A 96 14.26 -5.90 -14.07
CA ASP A 96 13.48 -6.81 -14.91
C ASP A 96 11.98 -6.67 -14.63
N TYR A 97 11.22 -6.34 -15.68
CA TYR A 97 9.78 -6.08 -15.57
C TYR A 97 9.00 -7.30 -15.04
N GLU A 98 9.29 -8.50 -15.56
CA GLU A 98 8.55 -9.69 -15.14
C GLU A 98 8.84 -10.06 -13.68
N ILE A 99 10.10 -9.96 -13.28
CA ILE A 99 10.48 -10.21 -11.88
C ILE A 99 9.86 -9.17 -10.97
N ARG A 100 9.88 -7.89 -11.37
CA ARG A 100 9.25 -6.81 -10.61
C ARG A 100 7.75 -7.04 -10.44
N LYS A 101 7.08 -7.45 -11.52
CA LYS A 101 5.63 -7.74 -11.48
C LYS A 101 5.32 -8.91 -10.55
N GLN A 102 6.10 -9.98 -10.62
CA GLN A 102 5.94 -11.13 -9.72
C GLN A 102 6.13 -10.74 -8.25
N LYS A 103 7.12 -9.91 -7.97
CA LYS A 103 7.39 -9.44 -6.61
C LYS A 103 6.24 -8.58 -6.09
N LEU A 104 5.75 -7.66 -6.90
CA LEU A 104 4.61 -6.80 -6.54
C LEU A 104 3.36 -7.64 -6.27
N PHE A 105 3.10 -8.64 -7.10
CA PHE A 105 1.95 -9.52 -6.93
C PHE A 105 2.05 -10.33 -5.64
N SER A 106 3.26 -10.81 -5.31
CA SER A 106 3.54 -11.51 -4.06
C SER A 106 3.27 -10.61 -2.84
N ILE A 107 3.73 -9.37 -2.89
CA ILE A 107 3.49 -8.38 -1.83
C ILE A 107 1.99 -8.10 -1.67
N TYR A 108 1.29 -7.94 -2.78
CA TYR A 108 -0.16 -7.74 -2.80
C TYR A 108 -0.89 -8.85 -2.03
N HIS A 109 -0.59 -10.10 -2.33
CA HIS A 109 -1.20 -11.24 -1.63
C HIS A 109 -0.77 -11.34 -0.17
N ASP A 110 0.49 -11.06 0.12
CA ASP A 110 1.00 -11.10 1.50
C ASP A 110 0.31 -10.05 2.37
N ILE A 111 0.16 -8.83 1.88
CA ILE A 111 -0.56 -7.78 2.59
C ILE A 111 -2.02 -8.17 2.81
N GLY A 112 -2.67 -8.73 1.80
CA GLY A 112 -4.05 -9.19 1.93
C GLY A 112 -4.22 -10.22 3.03
N SER A 113 -3.32 -11.19 3.10
CA SER A 113 -3.33 -12.21 4.16
C SER A 113 -3.13 -11.60 5.54
N LYS A 114 -2.17 -10.67 5.66
CA LYS A 114 -1.91 -9.98 6.94
C LYS A 114 -3.10 -9.15 7.40
N LEU A 115 -3.76 -8.46 6.47
CA LEU A 115 -4.95 -7.66 6.79
C LEU A 115 -6.09 -8.55 7.28
N ASN A 116 -6.32 -9.68 6.65
CA ASN A 116 -7.36 -10.59 7.08
C ASN A 116 -7.09 -11.18 8.47
N LEU A 117 -5.82 -11.47 8.79
CA LEU A 117 -5.42 -11.89 10.13
C LEU A 117 -5.61 -10.77 11.15
N LEU A 118 -5.23 -9.55 10.79
CA LEU A 118 -5.41 -8.37 11.64
C LEU A 118 -6.88 -8.14 11.98
N PHE A 119 -7.77 -8.28 11.01
CA PHE A 119 -9.20 -8.13 11.24
C PHE A 119 -9.72 -9.15 12.25
N LYS A 120 -9.27 -10.41 12.16
CA LYS A 120 -9.66 -11.46 13.12
C LYS A 120 -9.19 -11.16 14.54
N GLN A 121 -7.99 -10.57 14.68
CA GLN A 121 -7.44 -10.22 15.99
C GLN A 121 -8.20 -9.08 16.67
N GLU A 122 -8.77 -8.17 15.87
CA GLU A 122 -9.48 -6.99 16.36
C GLU A 122 -10.97 -7.25 16.64
N MET A 123 -11.47 -8.41 16.30
CA MET A 123 -12.87 -8.79 16.54
C MET A 123 -13.15 -9.16 18.00
#